data_df0909416b798eb006d8758efa6a466d
#
_entry.id   df0909416b798eb006d8758efa6a466d
#
_cell.length_a   1.000
_cell.length_b   1.000
_cell.length_c   1.000
_cell.angle_alpha   90.00
_cell.angle_beta   90.00
_cell.angle_gamma   90.00
#
_symmetry.space_group_name_H-M   'P 1'
#
loop_
_entity.id
_entity.type
_entity.pdbx_description
1 polymer ?
#
loop_
_entity_poly.entity_id
_entity_poly.type
_entity_poly.pdbx_seq_one_letter_code
_entity_poly.pdbx_strand_id
1 'polypeptide(L)'
;MRSYAIWGTATSPEHEAWVRSVGSAFESDGFTLVNDIADADFVLNMFDAQDPKAFRRQSRGTYSASFYELDSMPEDVLKTSYPMLVRTLANVVVLHVPGRGVWFTTMERGTYKISDDPREVFERLAPLAKSKLVIDNEFVADLEPELWDGDEVTADIGAAGKRMQELDLLPAPFPVHEYLDERDLRHVMRLYQVGGLSYGNLSARKDATRFWMSASGVDKSQLEVAGRDILLVTGYDEPNAKMIISVPPGIEPRRVSVDAIEHWMIYRAHPDVGAILHVHAWMEGIAATDINYPCGTQELAESVADLIDREPDPTHAVIGLRNHGITATGDSLGEILDRIESSILRQVPMT
;
A
#
# COMPACT_ATOMS: atom_id res chain seq x y z
N MET A 1 -18.13 17.04 -2.93
CA MET A 1 -18.45 16.17 -4.10
C MET A 1 -17.12 15.78 -4.68
N ARG A 2 -16.87 14.50 -4.92
CA ARG A 2 -15.61 14.03 -5.49
C ARG A 2 -15.55 14.35 -6.97
N SER A 3 -14.35 14.67 -7.47
CA SER A 3 -14.12 15.05 -8.86
C SER A 3 -13.10 14.13 -9.52
N TYR A 4 -13.22 13.96 -10.84
CA TYR A 4 -12.22 13.27 -11.62
C TYR A 4 -11.93 14.03 -12.90
N ALA A 5 -10.76 13.78 -13.49
CA ALA A 5 -10.38 14.32 -14.80
C ALA A 5 -9.89 13.20 -15.71
N ILE A 6 -10.08 13.39 -17.01
CA ILE A 6 -9.46 12.59 -18.07
C ILE A 6 -8.34 13.43 -18.67
N TRP A 7 -7.12 12.90 -18.72
CA TRP A 7 -5.93 13.60 -19.15
C TRP A 7 -5.11 12.79 -20.13
N GLY A 8 -4.20 13.44 -20.83
CA GLY A 8 -3.26 12.80 -21.75
C GLY A 8 -3.85 12.54 -23.13
N THR A 9 -3.19 11.66 -23.89
CA THR A 9 -3.54 11.39 -25.28
C THR A 9 -3.67 9.89 -25.49
N ALA A 10 -4.82 9.46 -25.99
CA ALA A 10 -5.04 8.09 -26.40
C ALA A 10 -4.28 7.78 -27.70
N THR A 11 -3.93 6.51 -27.89
CA THR A 11 -3.28 6.01 -29.12
C THR A 11 -4.27 5.80 -30.26
N SER A 12 -5.55 5.62 -29.94
CA SER A 12 -6.64 5.44 -30.88
C SER A 12 -7.93 6.13 -30.42
N PRO A 13 -8.86 6.49 -31.35
CA PRO A 13 -10.18 6.99 -30.98
C PRO A 13 -10.99 5.97 -30.15
N GLU A 14 -10.81 4.67 -30.44
CA GLU A 14 -11.46 3.57 -29.75
C GLU A 14 -10.98 3.48 -28.30
N HIS A 15 -9.68 3.62 -28.05
CA HIS A 15 -9.11 3.68 -26.71
C HIS A 15 -9.63 4.89 -25.92
N GLU A 16 -9.68 6.07 -26.57
CA GLU A 16 -10.25 7.27 -25.93
C GLU A 16 -11.72 7.04 -25.54
N ALA A 17 -12.51 6.48 -26.46
CA ALA A 17 -13.92 6.20 -26.20
C ALA A 17 -14.11 5.20 -25.06
N TRP A 18 -13.25 4.18 -24.98
CA TRP A 18 -13.28 3.20 -23.90
C TRP A 18 -12.93 3.81 -22.55
N VAL A 19 -11.86 4.62 -22.45
CA VAL A 19 -11.52 5.34 -21.19
C VAL A 19 -12.62 6.32 -20.78
N ARG A 20 -13.27 7.00 -21.74
CA ARG A 20 -14.43 7.85 -21.47
C ARG A 20 -15.62 7.06 -20.93
N SER A 21 -15.79 5.81 -21.37
CA SER A 21 -16.84 4.92 -20.82
C SER A 21 -16.53 4.53 -19.36
N VAL A 22 -15.26 4.34 -19.01
CA VAL A 22 -14.85 4.19 -17.60
C VAL A 22 -15.17 5.48 -16.82
N GLY A 23 -14.88 6.66 -17.40
CA GLY A 23 -15.26 7.96 -16.82
C GLY A 23 -16.75 8.09 -16.56
N SER A 24 -17.62 7.63 -17.48
CA SER A 24 -19.07 7.63 -17.31
C SER A 24 -19.52 6.75 -16.12
N ALA A 25 -18.76 5.69 -15.79
CA ALA A 25 -19.03 4.91 -14.60
C ALA A 25 -18.69 5.68 -13.30
N PHE A 26 -17.65 6.53 -13.31
CA PHE A 26 -17.37 7.48 -12.22
C PHE A 26 -18.54 8.48 -12.04
N GLU A 27 -19.06 9.05 -13.13
CA GLU A 27 -20.22 9.98 -13.06
C GLU A 27 -21.46 9.29 -12.49
N SER A 28 -21.72 8.06 -12.92
CA SER A 28 -22.85 7.25 -12.43
C SER A 28 -22.76 6.96 -10.93
N ASP A 29 -21.56 7.02 -10.36
CA ASP A 29 -21.28 6.82 -8.93
C ASP A 29 -21.13 8.15 -8.15
N GLY A 30 -21.48 9.27 -8.79
CA GLY A 30 -21.56 10.59 -8.16
C GLY A 30 -20.28 11.42 -8.20
N PHE A 31 -19.30 11.04 -8.99
CA PHE A 31 -18.13 11.90 -9.29
C PHE A 31 -18.53 12.96 -10.33
N THR A 32 -17.85 14.10 -10.27
CA THR A 32 -18.01 15.18 -11.25
C THR A 32 -16.77 15.24 -12.13
N LEU A 33 -16.97 15.19 -13.45
CA LEU A 33 -15.89 15.44 -14.42
C LEU A 33 -15.48 16.92 -14.35
N VAL A 34 -14.19 17.18 -14.20
CA VAL A 34 -13.61 18.53 -14.22
C VAL A 34 -12.63 18.65 -15.37
N ASN A 35 -12.51 19.85 -15.93
CA ASN A 35 -11.61 20.13 -17.07
C ASN A 35 -10.17 20.40 -16.62
N ASP A 36 -9.99 21.01 -15.46
CA ASP A 36 -8.67 21.27 -14.90
C ASP A 36 -8.26 20.13 -13.96
N ILE A 37 -7.16 19.47 -14.28
CA ILE A 37 -6.59 18.41 -13.46
C ILE A 37 -6.20 18.89 -12.05
N ALA A 38 -5.96 20.19 -11.87
CA ALA A 38 -5.70 20.77 -10.55
C ALA A 38 -6.91 20.71 -9.60
N ASP A 39 -8.12 20.60 -10.16
CA ASP A 39 -9.37 20.48 -9.41
C ASP A 39 -9.83 19.01 -9.23
N ALA A 40 -9.12 18.06 -9.85
CA ALA A 40 -9.48 16.65 -9.79
C ALA A 40 -8.99 15.98 -8.50
N ASP A 41 -9.84 15.16 -7.90
CA ASP A 41 -9.48 14.26 -6.81
C ASP A 41 -8.85 12.95 -7.33
N PHE A 42 -9.19 12.55 -8.56
CA PHE A 42 -8.65 11.37 -9.23
C PHE A 42 -8.44 11.64 -10.73
N VAL A 43 -7.38 11.10 -11.31
CA VAL A 43 -7.05 11.33 -12.72
C VAL A 43 -6.96 10.02 -13.49
N LEU A 44 -7.71 9.93 -14.59
CA LEU A 44 -7.57 8.91 -15.64
C LEU A 44 -6.61 9.46 -16.69
N ASN A 45 -5.35 9.00 -16.66
CA ASN A 45 -4.28 9.50 -17.52
C ASN A 45 -4.05 8.55 -18.70
N MET A 46 -4.39 8.98 -19.92
CA MET A 46 -4.08 8.23 -21.14
C MET A 46 -2.67 8.51 -21.62
N PHE A 47 -1.94 7.49 -22.10
CA PHE A 47 -0.60 7.66 -22.61
C PHE A 47 -0.26 6.66 -23.73
N ASP A 48 0.71 7.02 -24.55
CA ASP A 48 1.32 6.14 -25.53
C ASP A 48 2.45 5.32 -24.88
N ALA A 49 2.39 4.00 -25.01
CA ALA A 49 3.41 3.09 -24.50
C ALA A 49 4.82 3.35 -25.09
N GLN A 50 4.90 3.94 -26.31
CA GLN A 50 6.17 4.31 -26.95
C GLN A 50 6.76 5.62 -26.40
N ASP A 51 5.92 6.49 -25.79
CA ASP A 51 6.34 7.78 -25.21
C ASP A 51 5.66 8.00 -23.85
N PRO A 52 5.92 7.14 -22.85
CA PRO A 52 5.30 7.26 -21.54
C PRO A 52 5.80 8.54 -20.84
N LYS A 53 4.86 9.41 -20.49
CA LYS A 53 5.14 10.67 -19.80
C LYS A 53 4.63 10.61 -18.37
N ALA A 54 5.50 11.09 -17.46
CA ALA A 54 5.11 11.24 -16.07
C ALA A 54 3.93 12.19 -15.95
N PHE A 55 2.84 11.72 -15.37
CA PHE A 55 1.78 12.59 -14.93
C PHE A 55 2.27 13.38 -13.71
N ARG A 56 2.54 14.67 -13.91
CA ARG A 56 2.88 15.55 -12.80
C ARG A 56 1.60 15.86 -12.02
N ARG A 57 1.52 15.40 -10.79
CA ARG A 57 0.42 15.71 -9.88
C ARG A 57 0.36 17.21 -9.64
N GLN A 58 -0.46 17.89 -10.40
CA GLN A 58 -0.80 19.31 -10.23
C GLN A 58 -2.12 19.47 -9.47
N SER A 59 -2.85 18.38 -9.30
CA SER A 59 -4.12 18.33 -8.60
C SER A 59 -3.94 18.12 -7.10
N ARG A 60 -5.00 18.39 -6.35
CA ARG A 60 -5.16 17.91 -4.97
C ARG A 60 -5.33 16.40 -4.90
N GLY A 61 -5.61 15.77 -6.02
CA GLY A 61 -5.80 14.33 -6.15
C GLY A 61 -4.57 13.57 -5.69
N THR A 62 -4.77 12.66 -4.80
CA THR A 62 -3.72 11.81 -4.25
C THR A 62 -3.38 10.69 -5.20
N TYR A 63 -4.35 10.25 -6.01
CA TYR A 63 -4.26 9.05 -6.83
C TYR A 63 -4.48 9.33 -8.32
N SER A 64 -3.82 8.50 -9.14
CA SER A 64 -4.00 8.48 -10.59
C SER A 64 -3.89 7.07 -11.13
N ALA A 65 -4.69 6.75 -12.16
CA ALA A 65 -4.56 5.57 -12.97
C ALA A 65 -4.09 5.95 -14.37
N SER A 66 -3.06 5.27 -14.88
CA SER A 66 -2.55 5.49 -16.24
C SER A 66 -3.00 4.38 -17.17
N PHE A 67 -3.63 4.77 -18.28
CA PHE A 67 -4.26 3.90 -19.25
C PHE A 67 -3.49 3.86 -20.56
N TYR A 68 -3.25 2.66 -21.07
CA TYR A 68 -2.70 2.45 -22.42
C TYR A 68 -3.28 1.23 -23.09
N GLU A 69 -3.18 1.18 -24.40
CA GLU A 69 -3.71 0.11 -25.23
C GLU A 69 -2.61 -0.56 -26.05
N LEU A 70 -2.74 -1.85 -26.25
CA LEU A 70 -1.96 -2.62 -27.20
C LEU A 70 -2.89 -3.41 -28.11
N ASP A 71 -2.55 -3.50 -29.41
CA ASP A 71 -3.32 -4.25 -30.41
C ASP A 71 -3.28 -5.77 -30.18
N SER A 72 -2.26 -6.25 -29.45
CA SER A 72 -2.05 -7.67 -29.19
C SER A 72 -1.49 -7.90 -27.79
N MET A 73 -1.70 -9.10 -27.29
CA MET A 73 -1.15 -9.54 -26.00
C MET A 73 0.38 -9.51 -26.02
N PRO A 74 1.02 -8.85 -25.05
CA PRO A 74 2.45 -8.98 -24.87
C PRO A 74 2.80 -10.38 -24.36
N GLU A 75 4.03 -10.81 -24.59
CA GLU A 75 4.53 -12.10 -24.09
C GLU A 75 4.51 -12.16 -22.56
N ASP A 76 4.88 -11.07 -21.90
CA ASP A 76 4.85 -10.90 -20.45
C ASP A 76 4.21 -9.53 -20.12
N VAL A 77 3.01 -9.60 -19.55
CA VAL A 77 2.24 -8.40 -19.17
C VAL A 77 2.95 -7.61 -18.07
N LEU A 78 3.51 -8.29 -17.07
CA LEU A 78 4.20 -7.62 -15.96
C LEU A 78 5.44 -6.89 -16.47
N LYS A 79 6.24 -7.55 -17.30
CA LYS A 79 7.45 -6.98 -17.90
C LYS A 79 7.15 -5.77 -18.78
N THR A 80 5.98 -5.78 -19.43
CA THR A 80 5.55 -4.67 -20.29
C THR A 80 4.97 -3.51 -19.48
N SER A 81 4.13 -3.79 -18.47
CA SER A 81 3.36 -2.77 -17.75
C SER A 81 4.09 -2.16 -16.55
N TYR A 82 4.95 -2.93 -15.88
CA TYR A 82 5.62 -2.47 -14.67
C TYR A 82 6.55 -1.25 -14.89
N PRO A 83 7.36 -1.19 -15.98
CA PRO A 83 8.09 0.02 -16.33
C PRO A 83 7.19 1.23 -16.60
N MET A 84 5.98 0.99 -17.17
CA MET A 84 5.02 2.07 -17.45
C MET A 84 4.51 2.70 -16.16
N LEU A 85 4.27 1.89 -15.11
CA LEU A 85 3.89 2.37 -13.79
C LEU A 85 4.90 3.38 -13.24
N VAL A 86 6.19 3.05 -13.34
CA VAL A 86 7.29 3.91 -12.88
C VAL A 86 7.41 5.17 -13.71
N ARG A 87 7.35 5.04 -15.04
CA ARG A 87 7.55 6.15 -15.99
C ARG A 87 6.41 7.14 -15.99
N THR A 88 5.17 6.69 -15.75
CA THR A 88 4.00 7.56 -15.66
C THR A 88 3.73 8.10 -14.27
N LEU A 89 4.44 7.62 -13.24
CA LEU A 89 4.22 7.97 -11.82
C LEU A 89 2.79 7.73 -11.35
N ALA A 90 2.11 6.75 -11.93
CA ALA A 90 0.75 6.38 -11.55
C ALA A 90 0.73 5.48 -10.31
N ASN A 91 -0.40 5.42 -9.63
CA ASN A 91 -0.64 4.45 -8.56
C ASN A 91 -0.95 3.07 -9.14
N VAL A 92 -1.61 3.05 -10.31
CA VAL A 92 -1.94 1.84 -11.05
C VAL A 92 -1.82 2.11 -12.55
N VAL A 93 -1.34 1.12 -13.29
CA VAL A 93 -1.38 1.12 -14.76
C VAL A 93 -2.42 0.14 -15.22
N VAL A 94 -3.23 0.56 -16.17
CA VAL A 94 -4.32 -0.19 -16.78
C VAL A 94 -3.97 -0.44 -18.24
N LEU A 95 -3.60 -1.69 -18.55
CA LEU A 95 -3.42 -2.15 -19.93
C LEU A 95 -4.74 -2.66 -20.48
N HIS A 96 -5.21 -2.07 -21.56
CA HIS A 96 -6.33 -2.57 -22.35
C HIS A 96 -5.82 -3.32 -23.60
N VAL A 97 -6.29 -4.53 -23.82
CA VAL A 97 -6.09 -5.29 -25.06
C VAL A 97 -7.47 -5.66 -25.58
N PRO A 98 -7.98 -4.97 -26.64
CA PRO A 98 -9.35 -5.13 -27.13
C PRO A 98 -9.73 -6.59 -27.39
N GLY A 99 -10.86 -7.02 -26.84
CA GLY A 99 -11.36 -8.40 -26.97
C GLY A 99 -10.55 -9.47 -26.22
N ARG A 100 -9.56 -9.07 -25.42
CA ARG A 100 -8.75 -9.98 -24.58
C ARG A 100 -8.91 -9.69 -23.11
N GLY A 101 -9.18 -8.42 -22.73
CA GLY A 101 -9.41 -7.97 -21.36
C GLY A 101 -8.52 -6.82 -20.93
N VAL A 102 -8.51 -6.59 -19.64
CA VAL A 102 -7.79 -5.51 -18.98
C VAL A 102 -6.87 -6.07 -17.92
N TRP A 103 -5.67 -5.52 -17.80
CA TRP A 103 -4.71 -5.88 -16.76
C TRP A 103 -4.38 -4.65 -15.94
N PHE A 104 -4.50 -4.81 -14.63
CA PHE A 104 -4.05 -3.86 -13.64
C PHE A 104 -2.64 -4.20 -13.20
N THR A 105 -1.78 -3.21 -13.12
CA THR A 105 -0.41 -3.38 -12.60
C THR A 105 -0.20 -2.38 -11.47
N THR A 106 0.21 -2.88 -10.31
CA THR A 106 0.50 -2.10 -9.11
C THR A 106 1.95 -2.29 -8.67
N MET A 107 2.44 -1.37 -7.84
CA MET A 107 3.84 -1.36 -7.40
C MET A 107 4.20 -2.61 -6.58
N GLU A 108 3.31 -2.98 -5.66
CA GLU A 108 3.58 -3.99 -4.65
C GLU A 108 3.25 -5.41 -5.11
N ARG A 109 2.34 -5.54 -6.11
CA ARG A 109 1.70 -6.83 -6.41
C ARG A 109 2.02 -7.41 -7.76
N GLY A 110 2.48 -6.57 -8.68
CA GLY A 110 2.56 -6.96 -10.06
C GLY A 110 1.22 -6.80 -10.78
N THR A 111 0.78 -7.79 -11.55
CA THR A 111 -0.36 -7.66 -12.46
C THR A 111 -1.44 -8.69 -12.20
N TYR A 112 -2.70 -8.31 -12.43
CA TYR A 112 -3.86 -9.19 -12.45
C TYR A 112 -4.84 -8.77 -13.55
N LYS A 113 -5.66 -9.74 -14.00
CA LYS A 113 -6.58 -9.57 -15.13
C LYS A 113 -8.01 -9.40 -14.65
N ILE A 114 -8.76 -8.54 -15.34
CA ILE A 114 -10.22 -8.43 -15.26
C ILE A 114 -10.84 -8.45 -16.67
N SER A 115 -12.16 -8.33 -16.79
CA SER A 115 -12.80 -8.13 -18.10
C SER A 115 -12.53 -6.71 -18.66
N ASP A 116 -12.92 -6.47 -19.90
CA ASP A 116 -12.84 -5.16 -20.57
C ASP A 116 -14.10 -4.30 -20.37
N ASP A 117 -15.01 -4.73 -19.48
CA ASP A 117 -16.17 -3.94 -19.09
C ASP A 117 -15.75 -2.67 -18.34
N PRO A 118 -16.05 -1.46 -18.85
CA PRO A 118 -15.72 -0.20 -18.19
C PRO A 118 -16.28 -0.09 -16.76
N ARG A 119 -17.40 -0.73 -16.47
CA ARG A 119 -17.98 -0.75 -15.14
C ARG A 119 -17.13 -1.55 -14.15
N GLU A 120 -16.63 -2.72 -14.55
CA GLU A 120 -15.73 -3.52 -13.73
C GLU A 120 -14.40 -2.79 -13.50
N VAL A 121 -13.86 -2.12 -14.53
CA VAL A 121 -12.65 -1.28 -14.39
C VAL A 121 -12.87 -0.18 -13.35
N PHE A 122 -14.02 0.52 -13.41
CA PHE A 122 -14.37 1.52 -12.41
C PHE A 122 -14.44 0.91 -11.00
N GLU A 123 -15.08 -0.24 -10.82
CA GLU A 123 -15.22 -0.91 -9.52
C GLU A 123 -13.88 -1.27 -8.89
N ARG A 124 -12.85 -1.55 -9.71
CA ARG A 124 -11.48 -1.76 -9.24
C ARG A 124 -10.75 -0.46 -8.91
N LEU A 125 -11.09 0.65 -9.57
CA LEU A 125 -10.50 1.97 -9.32
C LEU A 125 -11.22 2.75 -8.22
N ALA A 126 -12.50 2.46 -7.97
CA ALA A 126 -13.32 3.19 -7.01
C ALA A 126 -12.74 3.19 -5.58
N PRO A 127 -12.21 2.08 -5.04
CA PRO A 127 -11.56 2.09 -3.74
C PRO A 127 -10.37 3.05 -3.70
N LEU A 128 -9.54 3.06 -4.74
CA LEU A 128 -8.43 3.99 -4.88
C LEU A 128 -8.90 5.45 -4.92
N ALA A 129 -9.97 5.73 -5.70
CA ALA A 129 -10.49 7.08 -5.90
C ALA A 129 -11.28 7.63 -4.69
N LYS A 130 -11.79 6.74 -3.83
CA LYS A 130 -12.68 7.11 -2.71
C LYS A 130 -11.98 7.15 -1.36
N SER A 131 -10.85 6.48 -1.22
CA SER A 131 -10.20 6.29 0.07
C SER A 131 -9.51 7.54 0.59
N LYS A 132 -9.50 7.68 1.91
CA LYS A 132 -8.81 8.73 2.65
C LYS A 132 -7.42 8.23 3.03
N LEU A 133 -6.41 8.82 2.41
CA LEU A 133 -5.01 8.47 2.67
C LEU A 133 -4.51 9.07 3.99
N VAL A 134 -3.87 8.25 4.82
CA VAL A 134 -3.31 8.62 6.13
C VAL A 134 -1.84 8.20 6.17
N ILE A 135 -1.00 8.89 5.41
CA ILE A 135 0.45 8.60 5.31
C ILE A 135 1.35 9.73 5.81
N ASP A 136 0.77 10.88 6.11
CA ASP A 136 1.52 11.99 6.64
C ASP A 136 1.81 11.79 8.12
N ASN A 137 2.96 12.30 8.58
CA ASN A 137 3.38 12.22 9.96
C ASN A 137 3.59 13.60 10.55
N GLU A 138 3.21 13.76 11.81
CA GLU A 138 3.60 14.87 12.66
C GLU A 138 4.64 14.37 13.65
N PHE A 139 5.86 14.86 13.54
CA PHE A 139 6.95 14.47 14.43
C PHE A 139 7.03 15.44 15.61
N VAL A 140 6.97 14.90 16.81
CA VAL A 140 7.10 15.65 18.06
C VAL A 140 8.40 15.22 18.73
N ALA A 141 9.28 16.19 19.02
CA ALA A 141 10.60 15.93 19.63
C ALA A 141 10.47 15.84 21.17
N ASP A 142 9.65 14.91 21.64
CA ASP A 142 9.27 14.73 23.05
C ASP A 142 9.47 13.30 23.58
N LEU A 143 10.18 12.45 22.81
CA LEU A 143 10.46 11.09 23.25
C LEU A 143 11.26 11.14 24.57
N GLU A 144 10.82 10.36 25.55
CA GLU A 144 11.46 10.26 26.85
C GLU A 144 12.94 9.83 26.71
N PRO A 145 13.88 10.44 27.42
CA PRO A 145 15.32 10.14 27.31
C PRO A 145 15.67 8.66 27.50
N GLU A 146 14.90 7.95 28.32
CA GLU A 146 15.08 6.53 28.61
C GLU A 146 14.77 5.64 27.38
N LEU A 147 14.07 6.18 26.38
CA LEU A 147 13.67 5.48 25.15
C LEU A 147 14.53 5.86 23.93
N TRP A 148 15.50 6.77 24.07
CA TRP A 148 16.30 7.22 22.94
C TRP A 148 17.16 6.11 22.31
N ASP A 149 17.61 5.16 23.12
CA ASP A 149 18.34 3.98 22.68
C ASP A 149 17.42 2.76 22.46
N GLY A 150 16.09 2.97 22.49
CA GLY A 150 15.11 1.90 22.42
C GLY A 150 14.83 1.25 23.78
N ASP A 151 14.10 0.15 23.75
CA ASP A 151 13.73 -0.66 24.91
C ASP A 151 13.60 -2.14 24.52
N GLU A 152 13.12 -2.99 25.43
CA GLU A 152 12.89 -4.41 25.16
C GLU A 152 11.94 -4.62 23.97
N VAL A 153 10.91 -3.77 23.80
CA VAL A 153 9.94 -3.86 22.71
C VAL A 153 10.62 -3.56 21.35
N THR A 154 11.49 -2.55 21.29
CA THR A 154 12.25 -2.26 20.07
C THR A 154 13.26 -3.36 19.73
N ALA A 155 13.85 -4.01 20.74
CA ALA A 155 14.72 -5.16 20.55
C ALA A 155 13.95 -6.36 19.95
N ASP A 156 12.74 -6.63 20.44
CA ASP A 156 11.86 -7.68 19.90
C ASP A 156 11.45 -7.39 18.45
N ILE A 157 11.16 -6.13 18.13
CA ILE A 157 10.88 -5.68 16.77
C ILE A 157 12.09 -5.97 15.85
N GLY A 158 13.30 -5.63 16.29
CA GLY A 158 14.53 -5.91 15.55
C GLY A 158 14.78 -7.42 15.34
N ALA A 159 14.53 -8.23 16.37
CA ALA A 159 14.63 -9.70 16.27
C ALA A 159 13.60 -10.29 15.30
N ALA A 160 12.36 -9.83 15.37
CA ALA A 160 11.30 -10.25 14.45
C ALA A 160 11.60 -9.87 13.00
N GLY A 161 12.15 -8.68 12.76
CA GLY A 161 12.57 -8.26 11.42
C GLY A 161 13.65 -9.18 10.83
N LYS A 162 14.62 -9.62 11.61
CA LYS A 162 15.64 -10.63 11.20
C LYS A 162 14.97 -11.95 10.86
N ARG A 163 14.04 -12.41 11.70
CA ARG A 163 13.31 -13.65 11.44
C ARG A 163 12.43 -13.58 10.19
N MET A 164 11.81 -12.44 9.91
CA MET A 164 11.09 -12.23 8.64
C MET A 164 12.02 -12.41 7.44
N GLN A 165 13.26 -11.94 7.52
CA GLN A 165 14.26 -12.16 6.46
C GLN A 165 14.62 -13.65 6.32
N GLU A 166 14.84 -14.36 7.42
CA GLU A 166 15.13 -15.80 7.42
C GLU A 166 13.98 -16.62 6.81
N LEU A 167 12.75 -16.21 7.08
CA LEU A 167 11.53 -16.77 6.50
C LEU A 167 11.25 -16.27 5.07
N ASP A 168 12.14 -15.41 4.53
CA ASP A 168 12.00 -14.79 3.21
C ASP A 168 10.64 -14.08 3.02
N LEU A 169 10.17 -13.37 4.01
CA LEU A 169 8.91 -12.61 4.00
C LEU A 169 9.08 -11.14 3.60
N LEU A 170 10.32 -10.66 3.50
CA LEU A 170 10.63 -9.27 3.18
C LEU A 170 10.75 -8.97 1.68
N PRO A 171 11.18 -9.90 0.79
CA PRO A 171 11.30 -9.61 -0.62
C PRO A 171 9.96 -9.29 -1.30
N ALA A 172 10.03 -8.53 -2.40
CA ALA A 172 8.90 -8.35 -3.30
C ALA A 172 8.37 -9.70 -3.82
N PRO A 173 7.07 -9.80 -4.16
CA PRO A 173 6.49 -11.04 -4.69
C PRO A 173 7.05 -11.43 -6.06
N PHE A 174 7.85 -10.58 -6.69
CA PHE A 174 8.53 -10.81 -7.96
C PHE A 174 9.87 -10.04 -8.00
N PRO A 175 10.85 -10.49 -8.78
CA PRO A 175 12.19 -9.90 -8.83
C PRO A 175 12.19 -8.58 -9.61
N VAL A 176 11.85 -7.47 -8.95
CA VAL A 176 11.67 -6.13 -9.55
C VAL A 176 12.85 -5.72 -10.44
N HIS A 177 14.08 -6.12 -10.08
CA HIS A 177 15.29 -5.83 -10.86
C HIS A 177 15.34 -6.52 -12.23
N GLU A 178 14.51 -7.55 -12.46
CA GLU A 178 14.40 -8.20 -13.78
C GLU A 178 13.40 -7.49 -14.69
N TYR A 179 12.52 -6.67 -14.12
CA TYR A 179 11.44 -5.96 -14.82
C TYR A 179 11.76 -4.50 -15.09
N LEU A 180 12.70 -3.89 -14.33
CA LEU A 180 13.10 -2.50 -14.47
C LEU A 180 14.54 -2.39 -14.97
N ASP A 181 14.78 -1.47 -15.91
CA ASP A 181 16.12 -1.06 -16.26
C ASP A 181 16.76 -0.26 -15.10
N GLU A 182 18.08 -0.03 -15.16
CA GLU A 182 18.82 0.69 -14.10
C GLU A 182 18.27 2.10 -13.85
N ARG A 183 17.75 2.78 -14.86
CA ARG A 183 17.19 4.12 -14.72
C ARG A 183 15.87 4.08 -13.94
N ASP A 184 14.98 3.18 -14.33
CA ASP A 184 13.68 3.03 -13.72
C ASP A 184 13.83 2.49 -12.28
N LEU A 185 14.76 1.57 -12.05
CA LEU A 185 15.09 1.08 -10.71
C LEU A 185 15.58 2.21 -9.79
N ARG A 186 16.53 3.04 -10.25
CA ARG A 186 16.97 4.23 -9.48
C ARG A 186 15.81 5.20 -9.23
N HIS A 187 14.86 5.32 -10.16
CA HIS A 187 13.70 6.18 -10.01
C HIS A 187 12.77 5.67 -8.90
N VAL A 188 12.47 4.38 -8.88
CA VAL A 188 11.68 3.72 -7.82
C VAL A 188 12.35 3.92 -6.46
N MET A 189 13.63 3.61 -6.36
CA MET A 189 14.38 3.77 -5.12
C MET A 189 14.35 5.21 -4.59
N ARG A 190 14.44 6.20 -5.48
CA ARG A 190 14.40 7.61 -5.09
C ARG A 190 13.01 8.10 -4.71
N LEU A 191 11.97 7.71 -5.44
CA LEU A 191 10.59 8.18 -5.23
C LEU A 191 9.95 7.58 -3.98
N TYR A 192 10.22 6.31 -3.75
CA TYR A 192 9.62 5.56 -2.64
C TYR A 192 10.55 5.42 -1.44
N GLN A 193 11.77 6.03 -1.53
CA GLN A 193 12.83 5.95 -0.50
C GLN A 193 13.17 4.51 -0.08
N VAL A 194 12.92 3.55 -0.96
CA VAL A 194 13.13 2.14 -0.70
C VAL A 194 14.61 1.83 -1.00
N GLY A 195 15.45 1.81 0.02
CA GLY A 195 16.88 1.45 -0.08
C GLY A 195 17.13 -0.04 -0.31
N GLY A 196 16.12 -0.84 -0.24
CA GLY A 196 15.98 -2.24 -0.58
C GLY A 196 14.49 -2.55 -0.48
N LEU A 197 14.00 -3.42 -1.33
CA LEU A 197 12.58 -3.76 -1.38
C LEU A 197 12.24 -4.66 -0.19
N SER A 198 12.11 -4.05 0.99
CA SER A 198 11.68 -4.72 2.22
C SER A 198 10.21 -4.44 2.44
N TYR A 199 9.39 -5.41 2.12
CA TYR A 199 7.93 -5.34 2.21
C TYR A 199 7.41 -5.79 3.57
N GLY A 200 6.12 -5.49 3.82
CA GLY A 200 5.50 -5.73 5.11
C GLY A 200 5.93 -4.73 6.18
N ASN A 201 5.42 -4.88 7.38
CA ASN A 201 5.75 -4.07 8.54
C ASN A 201 5.37 -4.80 9.83
N LEU A 202 5.85 -4.30 10.94
CA LEU A 202 5.65 -4.90 12.25
C LEU A 202 5.58 -3.81 13.32
N SER A 203 4.75 -4.05 14.32
CA SER A 203 4.62 -3.19 15.49
C SER A 203 4.42 -4.01 16.75
N ALA A 204 4.76 -3.42 17.89
CA ALA A 204 4.48 -4.00 19.19
C ALA A 204 4.08 -2.90 20.18
N ARG A 205 3.12 -3.23 21.05
CA ARG A 205 2.55 -2.32 22.03
C ARG A 205 3.59 -1.91 23.05
N LYS A 206 3.75 -0.60 23.26
CA LYS A 206 4.60 -0.04 24.31
C LYS A 206 3.85 0.08 25.62
N ASP A 207 2.62 0.59 25.57
CA ASP A 207 1.73 0.78 26.71
C ASP A 207 0.26 0.85 26.28
N ALA A 208 -0.64 1.27 27.13
CA ALA A 208 -2.07 1.32 26.85
C ALA A 208 -2.46 2.18 25.64
N THR A 209 -1.63 3.13 25.24
CA THR A 209 -1.95 4.14 24.23
C THR A 209 -0.95 4.24 23.09
N ARG A 210 0.27 3.72 23.26
CA ARG A 210 1.39 3.89 22.35
C ARG A 210 1.94 2.54 21.88
N PHE A 211 2.49 2.51 20.68
CA PHE A 211 3.17 1.34 20.14
C PHE A 211 4.39 1.72 19.30
N TRP A 212 5.40 0.87 19.31
CA TRP A 212 6.53 0.96 18.41
C TRP A 212 6.23 0.31 17.08
N MET A 213 6.67 0.91 15.98
CA MET A 213 6.45 0.40 14.63
C MET A 213 7.64 0.64 13.72
N SER A 214 7.91 -0.28 12.81
CA SER A 214 8.93 -0.13 11.78
C SER A 214 8.66 1.07 10.87
N ALA A 215 9.72 1.78 10.49
CA ALA A 215 9.66 2.88 9.54
C ALA A 215 9.36 2.39 8.11
N SER A 216 8.84 3.29 7.29
CA SER A 216 8.69 3.09 5.85
C SER A 216 10.04 3.17 5.14
N GLY A 217 10.25 2.31 4.13
CA GLY A 217 11.44 2.36 3.29
C GLY A 217 12.76 1.98 3.97
N VAL A 218 12.69 1.22 5.07
CA VAL A 218 13.87 0.66 5.77
C VAL A 218 14.01 -0.83 5.44
N ASP A 219 15.24 -1.33 5.53
CA ASP A 219 15.50 -2.77 5.56
C ASP A 219 15.08 -3.32 6.94
N LYS A 220 14.00 -4.09 6.96
CA LYS A 220 13.43 -4.59 8.21
C LYS A 220 14.28 -5.66 8.89
N SER A 221 15.26 -6.23 8.20
CA SER A 221 16.26 -7.10 8.81
C SER A 221 17.32 -6.33 9.64
N GLN A 222 17.33 -4.98 9.54
CA GLN A 222 18.33 -4.11 10.14
C GLN A 222 17.69 -2.96 10.93
N LEU A 223 16.65 -3.25 11.69
CA LEU A 223 15.97 -2.27 12.53
C LEU A 223 16.75 -2.08 13.84
N GLU A 224 17.42 -0.93 13.99
CA GLU A 224 18.33 -0.69 15.13
C GLU A 224 18.07 0.63 15.86
N VAL A 225 17.68 1.70 15.13
CA VAL A 225 17.68 3.05 15.68
C VAL A 225 16.26 3.51 16.00
N ALA A 226 15.98 3.69 17.29
CA ALA A 226 14.73 4.32 17.76
C ALA A 226 14.63 5.77 17.25
N GLY A 227 13.43 6.16 16.82
CA GLY A 227 13.17 7.48 16.21
C GLY A 227 13.56 7.59 14.74
N ARG A 228 14.25 6.58 14.16
CA ARG A 228 14.59 6.54 12.74
C ARG A 228 14.11 5.27 12.04
N ASP A 229 14.48 4.10 12.54
CA ASP A 229 14.14 2.79 11.93
C ASP A 229 12.91 2.18 12.59
N ILE A 230 12.71 2.48 13.87
CA ILE A 230 11.58 2.10 14.71
C ILE A 230 11.04 3.38 15.35
N LEU A 231 9.75 3.65 15.17
CA LEU A 231 9.11 4.90 15.53
C LEU A 231 8.02 4.67 16.60
N LEU A 232 7.95 5.55 17.61
CA LEU A 232 6.90 5.50 18.62
C LEU A 232 5.66 6.26 18.11
N VAL A 233 4.62 5.52 17.77
CA VAL A 233 3.31 6.07 17.42
C VAL A 233 2.55 6.40 18.69
N THR A 234 2.14 7.66 18.83
CA THR A 234 1.49 8.19 20.03
C THR A 234 0.08 8.70 19.78
N GLY A 235 -0.31 8.88 18.51
CA GLY A 235 -1.62 9.40 18.20
C GLY A 235 -1.98 9.38 16.72
N TYR A 236 -3.22 9.74 16.45
CA TYR A 236 -3.78 9.98 15.12
C TYR A 236 -4.60 11.28 15.13
N ASP A 237 -4.17 12.23 14.32
CA ASP A 237 -4.91 13.47 14.03
C ASP A 237 -5.88 13.19 12.88
N GLU A 238 -7.08 12.75 13.21
CA GLU A 238 -8.10 12.38 12.24
C GLU A 238 -8.52 13.53 11.31
N PRO A 239 -8.73 14.78 11.79
CA PRO A 239 -9.06 15.92 10.92
C PRO A 239 -8.02 16.18 9.83
N ASN A 240 -6.74 16.03 10.14
CA ASN A 240 -5.62 16.30 9.23
C ASN A 240 -5.06 15.04 8.56
N ALA A 241 -5.59 13.86 8.90
CA ALA A 241 -5.15 12.55 8.40
C ALA A 241 -3.64 12.31 8.61
N LYS A 242 -3.14 12.55 9.83
CA LYS A 242 -1.73 12.43 10.20
C LYS A 242 -1.51 11.51 11.38
N MET A 243 -0.49 10.65 11.28
CA MET A 243 0.00 9.91 12.45
C MET A 243 0.91 10.82 13.28
N ILE A 244 0.74 10.81 14.60
CA ILE A 244 1.58 11.55 15.56
C ILE A 244 2.69 10.62 16.05
N ILE A 245 3.94 11.07 15.89
CA ILE A 245 5.14 10.27 16.15
C ILE A 245 6.05 11.00 17.13
N SER A 246 6.35 10.36 18.25
CA SER A 246 7.32 10.84 19.22
C SER A 246 8.73 10.42 18.80
N VAL A 247 9.67 11.36 18.77
CA VAL A 247 11.06 11.14 18.35
C VAL A 247 12.06 11.81 19.30
N PRO A 248 13.31 11.30 19.38
CA PRO A 248 14.37 11.97 20.13
C PRO A 248 14.67 13.37 19.54
N PRO A 249 15.00 14.36 20.35
CA PRO A 249 15.47 15.64 19.84
C PRO A 249 16.73 15.49 18.98
N GLY A 250 16.76 16.18 17.83
CA GLY A 250 17.94 16.24 16.97
C GLY A 250 18.12 15.03 16.01
N ILE A 251 17.23 14.05 16.03
CA ILE A 251 17.18 13.00 15.02
C ILE A 251 16.42 13.51 13.80
N GLU A 252 16.86 13.12 12.59
CA GLU A 252 16.08 13.25 11.37
C GLU A 252 15.24 11.98 11.20
N PRO A 253 13.93 12.03 11.51
CA PRO A 253 13.11 10.83 11.51
C PRO A 253 12.75 10.41 10.08
N ARG A 254 12.55 9.10 9.87
CA ARG A 254 11.85 8.58 8.70
C ARG A 254 10.35 8.55 8.96
N ARG A 255 9.57 8.42 7.92
CA ARG A 255 8.12 8.20 8.07
C ARG A 255 7.87 6.82 8.69
N VAL A 256 6.86 6.73 9.55
CA VAL A 256 6.35 5.42 9.99
C VAL A 256 5.77 4.67 8.77
N SER A 257 5.65 3.35 8.86
CA SER A 257 5.00 2.56 7.80
C SER A 257 3.65 3.17 7.40
N VAL A 258 3.32 3.09 6.13
CA VAL A 258 2.03 3.61 5.62
C VAL A 258 0.84 2.93 6.29
N ASP A 259 0.99 1.70 6.77
CA ASP A 259 -0.07 0.95 7.45
C ASP A 259 -0.20 1.29 8.95
N ALA A 260 0.47 2.34 9.42
CA ALA A 260 0.38 2.76 10.83
C ALA A 260 -1.06 3.07 11.26
N ILE A 261 -1.90 3.56 10.35
CA ILE A 261 -3.33 3.78 10.62
C ILE A 261 -4.07 2.47 10.86
N GLU A 262 -3.75 1.39 10.13
CA GLU A 262 -4.33 0.06 10.34
C GLU A 262 -3.98 -0.46 11.73
N HIS A 263 -2.68 -0.44 12.09
CA HIS A 263 -2.24 -0.86 13.42
C HIS A 263 -2.84 0.00 14.53
N TRP A 264 -2.97 1.31 14.31
CA TRP A 264 -3.64 2.22 15.25
C TRP A 264 -5.10 1.81 15.50
N MET A 265 -5.88 1.55 14.45
CA MET A 265 -7.28 1.13 14.58
C MET A 265 -7.41 -0.19 15.34
N ILE A 266 -6.57 -1.18 15.01
CA ILE A 266 -6.55 -2.48 15.68
C ILE A 266 -6.21 -2.32 17.16
N TYR A 267 -5.12 -1.61 17.51
CA TYR A 267 -4.74 -1.40 18.91
C TYR A 267 -5.79 -0.64 19.70
N ARG A 268 -6.53 0.26 19.09
CA ARG A 268 -7.60 1.03 19.72
C ARG A 268 -8.84 0.18 19.98
N ALA A 269 -9.19 -0.69 19.03
CA ALA A 269 -10.33 -1.60 19.15
C ALA A 269 -10.03 -2.76 20.14
N HIS A 270 -8.80 -3.27 20.14
CA HIS A 270 -8.39 -4.46 20.89
C HIS A 270 -7.20 -4.17 21.81
N PRO A 271 -7.47 -3.69 23.07
CA PRO A 271 -6.42 -3.33 24.02
C PRO A 271 -5.49 -4.48 24.41
N ASP A 272 -5.95 -5.72 24.30
CA ASP A 272 -5.22 -6.94 24.68
C ASP A 272 -4.26 -7.42 23.56
N VAL A 273 -4.34 -6.87 22.33
CA VAL A 273 -3.37 -7.15 21.27
C VAL A 273 -2.01 -6.59 21.64
N GLY A 274 -1.00 -7.46 21.77
CA GLY A 274 0.38 -7.09 22.13
C GLY A 274 1.23 -6.71 20.92
N ALA A 275 1.03 -7.38 19.77
CA ALA A 275 1.79 -7.15 18.55
C ALA A 275 0.96 -7.33 17.29
N ILE A 276 1.40 -6.70 16.20
CA ILE A 276 0.79 -6.82 14.87
C ILE A 276 1.90 -7.00 13.82
N LEU A 277 1.70 -7.97 12.94
CA LEU A 277 2.57 -8.26 11.81
C LEU A 277 1.77 -8.16 10.51
N HIS A 278 2.24 -7.36 9.56
CA HIS A 278 1.74 -7.36 8.18
C HIS A 278 2.81 -7.89 7.24
N VAL A 279 2.44 -8.87 6.40
CA VAL A 279 3.33 -9.45 5.39
C VAL A 279 2.61 -9.66 4.07
N HIS A 280 3.37 -9.58 2.99
CA HIS A 280 2.91 -9.81 1.64
C HIS A 280 2.91 -11.31 1.28
N ALA A 281 2.21 -12.07 2.05
CA ALA A 281 2.02 -13.52 1.94
C ALA A 281 0.55 -13.86 2.17
N TRP A 282 0.18 -15.12 2.16
CA TRP A 282 -1.20 -15.56 2.32
C TRP A 282 -1.31 -16.77 3.24
N MET A 283 -2.50 -17.03 3.73
CA MET A 283 -2.87 -18.27 4.42
C MET A 283 -4.22 -18.75 3.91
N GLU A 284 -4.40 -20.06 3.78
CA GLU A 284 -5.70 -20.62 3.40
C GLU A 284 -6.69 -20.61 4.56
N GLY A 285 -7.98 -20.42 4.22
CA GLY A 285 -9.07 -20.53 5.18
C GLY A 285 -9.25 -19.34 6.12
N ILE A 286 -8.55 -18.23 5.91
CA ILE A 286 -8.70 -17.00 6.70
C ILE A 286 -9.83 -16.12 6.14
N ALA A 287 -10.44 -15.31 7.02
CA ALA A 287 -11.30 -14.22 6.60
C ALA A 287 -10.48 -13.16 5.85
N ALA A 288 -11.06 -12.51 4.85
CA ALA A 288 -10.37 -11.52 4.06
C ALA A 288 -11.28 -10.32 3.70
N THR A 289 -10.66 -9.17 3.41
CA THR A 289 -11.40 -8.00 2.95
C THR A 289 -12.01 -8.26 1.58
N ASP A 290 -13.26 -7.85 1.39
CA ASP A 290 -13.96 -7.97 0.09
C ASP A 290 -13.46 -6.95 -0.93
N ILE A 291 -12.94 -5.82 -0.46
CA ILE A 291 -12.49 -4.69 -1.27
C ILE A 291 -10.97 -4.57 -1.16
N ASN A 292 -10.33 -4.35 -2.32
CA ASN A 292 -8.91 -4.05 -2.38
C ASN A 292 -8.68 -2.54 -2.15
N TYR A 293 -8.68 -2.14 -0.89
CA TYR A 293 -8.31 -0.77 -0.52
C TYR A 293 -6.79 -0.56 -0.62
N PRO A 294 -6.33 0.64 -0.99
CA PRO A 294 -4.90 0.95 -0.97
C PRO A 294 -4.32 0.94 0.45
N CYS A 295 -3.05 0.58 0.57
CA CYS A 295 -2.29 0.71 1.82
C CYS A 295 -2.34 2.14 2.36
N GLY A 296 -2.35 2.28 3.67
CA GLY A 296 -2.33 3.57 4.33
C GLY A 296 -3.63 4.35 4.23
N THR A 297 -4.74 3.69 3.93
CA THR A 297 -6.06 4.32 3.90
C THR A 297 -6.89 3.98 5.14
N GLN A 298 -7.72 4.95 5.53
CA GLN A 298 -8.63 4.77 6.66
C GLN A 298 -9.59 3.61 6.41
N GLU A 299 -10.10 3.47 5.19
CA GLU A 299 -11.05 2.44 4.80
C GLU A 299 -10.44 1.02 4.87
N LEU A 300 -9.16 0.85 4.52
CA LEU A 300 -8.46 -0.42 4.74
C LEU A 300 -8.39 -0.73 6.24
N ALA A 301 -7.93 0.24 7.02
CA ALA A 301 -7.75 0.10 8.47
C ALA A 301 -9.06 -0.27 9.18
N GLU A 302 -10.16 0.41 8.83
CA GLU A 302 -11.50 0.11 9.35
C GLU A 302 -11.95 -1.31 8.95
N SER A 303 -11.77 -1.68 7.68
CA SER A 303 -12.16 -2.99 7.16
C SER A 303 -11.41 -4.14 7.84
N VAL A 304 -10.12 -3.97 8.10
CA VAL A 304 -9.31 -4.98 8.80
C VAL A 304 -9.70 -5.07 10.28
N ALA A 305 -9.85 -3.93 10.96
CA ALA A 305 -10.28 -3.90 12.36
C ALA A 305 -11.67 -4.55 12.55
N ASP A 306 -12.61 -4.27 11.65
CA ASP A 306 -13.94 -4.88 11.64
C ASP A 306 -13.91 -6.41 11.44
N LEU A 307 -12.98 -6.92 10.64
CA LEU A 307 -12.82 -8.36 10.45
C LEU A 307 -12.19 -9.01 11.67
N ILE A 308 -11.18 -8.39 12.27
CA ILE A 308 -10.57 -8.85 13.53
C ILE A 308 -11.62 -8.92 14.65
N ASP A 309 -12.51 -7.93 14.76
CA ASP A 309 -13.58 -7.91 15.76
C ASP A 309 -14.57 -9.08 15.63
N ARG A 310 -14.68 -9.65 14.42
CA ARG A 310 -15.55 -10.81 14.15
C ARG A 310 -14.87 -12.17 14.37
N GLU A 311 -13.54 -12.16 14.53
CA GLU A 311 -12.82 -13.40 14.82
C GLU A 311 -13.14 -13.92 16.24
N PRO A 312 -13.18 -15.23 16.44
CA PRO A 312 -13.42 -15.81 17.76
C PRO A 312 -12.39 -15.37 18.82
N ASP A 313 -11.17 -15.09 18.39
CA ASP A 313 -10.08 -14.56 19.20
C ASP A 313 -9.39 -13.41 18.48
N PRO A 314 -9.82 -12.15 18.68
CA PRO A 314 -9.21 -10.98 18.09
C PRO A 314 -7.72 -10.79 18.44
N THR A 315 -7.26 -11.35 19.56
CA THR A 315 -5.86 -11.22 19.98
C THR A 315 -4.91 -12.13 19.20
N HIS A 316 -5.44 -13.17 18.55
CA HIS A 316 -4.67 -14.13 17.74
C HIS A 316 -5.27 -14.30 16.33
N ALA A 317 -5.84 -13.24 15.77
CA ALA A 317 -6.44 -13.24 14.44
C ALA A 317 -5.40 -13.24 13.31
N VAL A 318 -5.82 -13.76 12.14
CA VAL A 318 -5.11 -13.56 10.87
C VAL A 318 -6.13 -13.18 9.81
N ILE A 319 -6.01 -11.98 9.28
CA ILE A 319 -6.92 -11.44 8.27
C ILE A 319 -6.20 -11.26 6.94
N GLY A 320 -6.84 -11.75 5.87
CA GLY A 320 -6.39 -11.51 4.49
C GLY A 320 -6.79 -10.12 4.02
N LEU A 321 -5.85 -9.44 3.39
CA LEU A 321 -6.10 -8.20 2.66
C LEU A 321 -6.18 -8.56 1.18
N ARG A 322 -7.34 -8.36 0.56
CA ARG A 322 -7.58 -8.73 -0.85
C ARG A 322 -6.50 -8.16 -1.76
N ASN A 323 -5.90 -9.03 -2.60
CA ASN A 323 -4.81 -8.66 -3.51
C ASN A 323 -3.62 -7.99 -2.80
N HIS A 324 -3.40 -8.20 -1.51
CA HIS A 324 -2.37 -7.49 -0.76
C HIS A 324 -1.50 -8.40 0.11
N GLY A 325 -2.03 -9.05 1.08
CA GLY A 325 -1.27 -9.85 2.03
C GLY A 325 -2.12 -10.25 3.22
N ILE A 326 -1.49 -10.44 4.35
CA ILE A 326 -2.15 -10.71 5.62
C ILE A 326 -1.71 -9.73 6.70
N THR A 327 -2.63 -9.45 7.63
CA THR A 327 -2.34 -8.82 8.93
C THR A 327 -2.67 -9.81 10.03
N ALA A 328 -1.72 -10.03 10.94
CA ALA A 328 -1.84 -10.96 12.06
C ALA A 328 -1.65 -10.23 13.38
N THR A 329 -2.49 -10.54 14.37
CA THR A 329 -2.39 -10.07 15.75
C THR A 329 -1.83 -11.16 16.66
N GLY A 330 -1.22 -10.81 17.78
CA GLY A 330 -0.69 -11.76 18.76
C GLY A 330 -0.26 -11.09 20.05
N ASP A 331 0.20 -11.91 21.01
CA ASP A 331 0.78 -11.43 22.26
C ASP A 331 2.15 -10.77 22.03
N SER A 332 2.91 -11.33 21.06
CA SER A 332 4.23 -10.83 20.64
C SER A 332 4.50 -11.15 19.19
N LEU A 333 5.46 -10.46 18.58
CA LEU A 333 5.89 -10.74 17.18
C LEU A 333 6.47 -12.15 17.04
N GLY A 334 7.17 -12.63 18.07
CA GLY A 334 7.71 -13.99 18.10
C GLY A 334 6.59 -15.04 18.04
N GLU A 335 5.56 -14.88 18.86
CA GLU A 335 4.37 -15.77 18.90
C GLU A 335 3.67 -15.76 17.52
N ILE A 336 3.42 -14.59 16.93
CA ILE A 336 2.79 -14.49 15.61
C ILE A 336 3.60 -15.30 14.58
N LEU A 337 4.91 -15.09 14.50
CA LEU A 337 5.76 -15.77 13.54
C LEU A 337 5.78 -17.29 13.77
N ASP A 338 5.84 -17.75 15.02
CA ASP A 338 5.74 -19.20 15.35
C ASP A 338 4.44 -19.81 14.86
N ARG A 339 3.33 -19.09 15.00
CA ARG A 339 1.99 -19.56 14.64
C ARG A 339 1.76 -19.62 13.14
N ILE A 340 2.27 -18.63 12.37
CA ILE A 340 2.02 -18.55 10.93
C ILE A 340 3.06 -19.29 10.08
N GLU A 341 4.28 -19.48 10.55
CA GLU A 341 5.44 -19.98 9.78
C GLU A 341 5.13 -21.23 8.94
N SER A 342 4.48 -22.21 9.53
CA SER A 342 4.20 -23.51 8.88
C SER A 342 3.08 -23.46 7.83
N SER A 343 2.27 -22.40 7.81
CA SER A 343 1.05 -22.29 7.00
C SER A 343 1.10 -21.16 5.99
N ILE A 344 2.17 -20.38 5.99
CA ILE A 344 2.27 -19.19 5.15
C ILE A 344 2.62 -19.54 3.70
N LEU A 345 1.85 -18.98 2.78
CA LEU A 345 2.03 -19.11 1.34
C LEU A 345 2.62 -17.82 0.77
N ARG A 346 3.63 -17.96 -0.10
CA ARG A 346 4.31 -16.80 -0.72
C ARG A 346 3.44 -16.02 -1.68
N GLN A 347 2.50 -16.68 -2.33
CA GLN A 347 1.63 -16.05 -3.33
C GLN A 347 0.32 -15.60 -2.70
N VAL A 348 0.06 -14.31 -2.82
CA VAL A 348 -1.25 -13.73 -2.51
C VAL A 348 -2.19 -14.01 -3.69
N PRO A 349 -3.43 -14.50 -3.45
CA PRO A 349 -4.43 -14.64 -4.50
C PRO A 349 -4.75 -13.29 -5.13
N MET A 350 -4.70 -13.22 -6.48
CA MET A 350 -4.99 -12.02 -7.25
C MET A 350 -6.32 -12.18 -7.98
N THR A 351 -7.36 -11.42 -7.56
CA THR A 351 -8.75 -11.58 -8.05
C THR A 351 -9.42 -10.25 -8.38
#